data_f408a699fef82f7c3d6fdbb6babcbbdf
#
_entry.id   f408a699fef82f7c3d6fdbb6babcbbdf
#
_cell.length_a   1.000
_cell.length_b   1.000
_cell.length_c   1.000
_cell.angle_alpha   90.00
_cell.angle_beta   90.00
_cell.angle_gamma   90.00
#
_symmetry.space_group_name_H-M   'P 1'
#
loop_
_entity.id
_entity.type
_entity.pdbx_description
1 polymer ?
#
loop_
_entity_poly.entity_id
_entity_poly.type
_entity_poly.pdbx_seq_one_letter_code
_entity_poly.pdbx_strand_id
1 'polypeptide(L)'
;TLMHGFAVNLGTLLGCRFALGVAEAPCFPTNSRVVATWFPQNERAFATGVYTFGEYIGLAFLSPLLFWVMASFGWRALFMGVGAIGIVLGFVWWARYREPHESTTVNQAELDHIAAGGGIVAKADAVGKKFEWKLVGRLLRERRLVGICIGQFAGNSTLVFFLTWFPTYLATERQMGWIKIGFFAMLPFIAASAGVLFGGWLSDRLLSRGHGANIARKLPIIAGLLLASVIVTANWVDDIRIVIAILSVAFFAQGMAALGWTLVSDIAPAGLLGLTGGIFNFAANLAGIVTPLVIGFIVQSTG
;
A
#
# COMPACT_ATOMS: atom_id res chain seq x y z
N THR A 1 -5.91 -15.95 -6.24
CA THR A 1 -7.26 -15.59 -5.71
C THR A 1 -8.29 -16.60 -6.17
N LEU A 2 -8.50 -16.83 -7.47
CA LEU A 2 -9.55 -17.72 -8.02
C LEU A 2 -9.56 -19.12 -7.38
N MET A 3 -8.40 -19.73 -7.18
CA MET A 3 -8.28 -21.08 -6.61
C MET A 3 -8.86 -21.22 -5.19
N HIS A 4 -8.98 -20.14 -4.43
CA HIS A 4 -9.63 -20.18 -3.12
C HIS A 4 -11.09 -20.65 -3.20
N GLY A 5 -11.80 -20.29 -4.29
CA GLY A 5 -13.18 -20.73 -4.50
C GLY A 5 -13.35 -22.26 -4.60
N PHE A 6 -12.30 -22.97 -4.94
CA PHE A 6 -12.27 -24.45 -5.05
C PHE A 6 -11.72 -25.15 -3.79
N ALA A 7 -11.35 -24.40 -2.75
CA ALA A 7 -10.83 -24.97 -1.52
C ALA A 7 -11.89 -25.84 -0.82
N VAL A 8 -11.53 -27.08 -0.51
CA VAL A 8 -12.43 -28.08 0.09
C VAL A 8 -12.16 -28.31 1.58
N ASN A 9 -10.96 -27.92 2.05
CA ASN A 9 -10.57 -28.06 3.45
C ASN A 9 -9.59 -26.94 3.85
N LEU A 10 -9.26 -26.89 5.14
CA LEU A 10 -8.33 -25.90 5.70
C LEU A 10 -6.95 -25.96 5.05
N GLY A 11 -6.43 -27.17 4.79
CA GLY A 11 -5.11 -27.33 4.18
C GLY A 11 -5.04 -26.75 2.76
N THR A 12 -6.05 -27.01 1.93
CA THR A 12 -6.14 -26.40 0.58
C THR A 12 -6.31 -24.90 0.64
N LEU A 13 -7.07 -24.38 1.61
CA LEU A 13 -7.24 -22.94 1.79
C LEU A 13 -5.91 -22.27 2.20
N LEU A 14 -5.18 -22.86 3.14
CA LEU A 14 -3.86 -22.37 3.56
C LEU A 14 -2.85 -22.44 2.41
N GLY A 15 -2.86 -23.53 1.64
CA GLY A 15 -2.02 -23.66 0.45
C GLY A 15 -2.31 -22.59 -0.60
N CYS A 16 -3.60 -22.30 -0.87
CA CYS A 16 -4.00 -21.19 -1.75
C CYS A 16 -3.56 -19.82 -1.20
N ARG A 17 -3.66 -19.60 0.12
CA ARG A 17 -3.19 -18.37 0.76
C ARG A 17 -1.67 -18.19 0.63
N PHE A 18 -0.92 -19.24 0.87
CA PHE A 18 0.54 -19.22 0.69
C PHE A 18 0.92 -18.91 -0.76
N ALA A 19 0.33 -19.62 -1.71
CA ALA A 19 0.56 -19.38 -3.14
C ALA A 19 0.18 -17.96 -3.57
N LEU A 20 -0.93 -17.42 -3.03
CA LEU A 20 -1.34 -16.04 -3.28
C LEU A 20 -0.29 -15.06 -2.75
N GLY A 21 0.17 -15.23 -1.51
CA GLY A 21 1.19 -14.36 -0.91
C GLY A 21 2.49 -14.34 -1.73
N VAL A 22 2.95 -15.50 -2.20
CA VAL A 22 4.13 -15.59 -3.08
C VAL A 22 3.89 -14.86 -4.41
N ALA A 23 2.71 -15.00 -5.01
CA ALA A 23 2.37 -14.35 -6.27
C ALA A 23 2.17 -12.83 -6.15
N GLU A 24 1.68 -12.35 -5.00
CA GLU A 24 1.47 -10.92 -4.72
C GLU A 24 2.73 -10.19 -4.27
N ALA A 25 3.71 -10.89 -3.70
CA ALA A 25 4.93 -10.30 -3.17
C ALA A 25 5.64 -9.32 -4.13
N PRO A 26 5.75 -9.56 -5.46
CA PRO A 26 6.39 -8.64 -6.38
C PRO A 26 5.52 -7.44 -6.80
N CYS A 27 4.23 -7.37 -6.45
CA CYS A 27 3.31 -6.36 -6.96
C CYS A 27 3.77 -4.94 -6.66
N PHE A 28 3.95 -4.59 -5.40
CA PHE A 28 4.40 -3.25 -4.99
C PHE A 28 5.83 -2.92 -5.41
N PRO A 29 6.83 -3.82 -5.29
CA PRO A 29 8.14 -3.61 -5.87
C PRO A 29 8.12 -3.33 -7.38
N THR A 30 7.26 -4.01 -8.12
CA THR A 30 7.07 -3.78 -9.57
C THR A 30 6.46 -2.41 -9.82
N ASN A 31 5.41 -2.01 -9.09
CA ASN A 31 4.81 -0.68 -9.22
C ASN A 31 5.84 0.42 -8.93
N SER A 32 6.66 0.26 -7.88
CA SER A 32 7.75 1.18 -7.57
C SER A 32 8.78 1.28 -8.71
N ARG A 33 9.09 0.15 -9.37
CA ARG A 33 9.94 0.14 -10.56
C ARG A 33 9.29 0.87 -11.73
N VAL A 34 8.02 0.62 -12.02
CA VAL A 34 7.27 1.32 -13.07
C VAL A 34 7.32 2.84 -12.85
N VAL A 35 7.08 3.29 -11.63
CA VAL A 35 7.18 4.71 -11.29
C VAL A 35 8.59 5.24 -11.50
N ALA A 36 9.62 4.49 -11.08
CA ALA A 36 11.01 4.92 -11.25
C ALA A 36 11.47 4.98 -12.73
N THR A 37 10.84 4.18 -13.61
CA THR A 37 11.17 4.15 -15.05
C THR A 37 10.41 5.19 -15.86
N TRP A 38 9.14 5.45 -15.53
CA TRP A 38 8.25 6.30 -16.30
C TRP A 38 8.16 7.75 -15.81
N PHE A 39 8.63 8.04 -14.58
CA PHE A 39 8.47 9.36 -13.98
C PHE A 39 9.79 9.96 -13.53
N PRO A 40 10.02 11.26 -13.81
CA PRO A 40 11.14 12.01 -13.24
C PRO A 40 10.98 12.09 -11.71
N GLN A 41 12.08 12.33 -10.99
CA GLN A 41 12.11 12.26 -9.53
C GLN A 41 11.11 13.21 -8.85
N ASN A 42 10.86 14.38 -9.44
CA ASN A 42 9.93 15.39 -8.92
C ASN A 42 8.43 15.07 -9.14
N GLU A 43 8.10 13.96 -9.80
CA GLU A 43 6.73 13.51 -10.07
C GLU A 43 6.42 12.14 -9.46
N ARG A 44 7.43 11.45 -8.92
CA ARG A 44 7.30 10.08 -8.40
C ARG A 44 6.37 9.95 -7.21
N ALA A 45 6.33 10.95 -6.32
CA ALA A 45 5.48 10.86 -5.14
C ALA A 45 3.99 10.96 -5.52
N PHE A 46 3.66 11.83 -6.45
CA PHE A 46 2.29 11.93 -6.96
C PHE A 46 1.90 10.65 -7.73
N ALA A 47 2.76 10.13 -8.59
CA ALA A 47 2.54 8.88 -9.32
C ALA A 47 2.35 7.68 -8.36
N THR A 48 3.17 7.60 -7.30
CA THR A 48 2.98 6.63 -6.21
C THR A 48 1.64 6.83 -5.53
N GLY A 49 1.27 8.08 -5.27
CA GLY A 49 -0.03 8.46 -4.71
C GLY A 49 -1.20 7.96 -5.55
N VAL A 50 -1.11 8.04 -6.88
CA VAL A 50 -2.19 7.64 -7.79
C VAL A 50 -2.49 6.13 -7.72
N TYR A 51 -1.48 5.25 -7.73
CA TYR A 51 -1.78 3.82 -7.62
C TYR A 51 -2.22 3.43 -6.19
N THR A 52 -1.68 4.07 -5.17
CA THR A 52 -2.11 3.85 -3.77
C THR A 52 -3.52 4.42 -3.52
N PHE A 53 -3.89 5.52 -4.19
CA PHE A 53 -5.27 6.00 -4.23
C PHE A 53 -6.23 4.92 -4.72
N GLY A 54 -5.86 4.20 -5.80
CA GLY A 54 -6.64 3.07 -6.30
C GLY A 54 -6.89 1.98 -5.27
N GLU A 55 -5.90 1.68 -4.41
CA GLU A 55 -6.03 0.73 -3.30
C GLU A 55 -7.09 1.19 -2.28
N TYR A 56 -6.99 2.43 -1.78
CA TYR A 56 -7.94 2.94 -0.79
C TYR A 56 -9.36 3.14 -1.35
N ILE A 57 -9.48 3.62 -2.58
CA ILE A 57 -10.79 3.73 -3.27
C ILE A 57 -11.39 2.35 -3.49
N GLY A 58 -10.57 1.36 -3.85
CA GLY A 58 -11.01 -0.02 -3.93
C GLY A 58 -11.58 -0.53 -2.61
N LEU A 59 -10.88 -0.32 -1.49
CA LEU A 59 -11.35 -0.66 -0.16
C LEU A 59 -12.66 0.07 0.19
N ALA A 60 -12.79 1.35 -0.15
CA ALA A 60 -13.99 2.12 0.13
C ALA A 60 -15.22 1.61 -0.62
N PHE A 61 -15.13 1.49 -1.94
CA PHE A 61 -16.30 1.26 -2.78
C PHE A 61 -16.55 -0.21 -3.11
N LEU A 62 -15.50 -1.04 -3.20
CA LEU A 62 -15.68 -2.45 -3.49
C LEU A 62 -16.13 -3.25 -2.26
N SER A 63 -15.78 -2.84 -1.04
CA SER A 63 -16.15 -3.59 0.16
C SER A 63 -17.65 -3.82 0.30
N PRO A 64 -18.54 -2.83 0.14
CA PRO A 64 -19.99 -3.08 0.20
C PRO A 64 -20.46 -4.05 -0.90
N LEU A 65 -19.92 -3.94 -2.11
CA LEU A 65 -20.22 -4.85 -3.23
C LEU A 65 -19.77 -6.27 -2.91
N LEU A 66 -18.55 -6.43 -2.38
CA LEU A 66 -18.00 -7.75 -2.04
C LEU A 66 -18.79 -8.39 -0.88
N PHE A 67 -19.22 -7.60 0.12
CA PHE A 67 -20.09 -8.10 1.17
C PHE A 67 -21.47 -8.54 0.64
N TRP A 68 -22.03 -7.79 -0.30
CA TRP A 68 -23.27 -8.19 -0.96
C TRP A 68 -23.11 -9.48 -1.75
N VAL A 69 -22.06 -9.62 -2.56
CA VAL A 69 -21.75 -10.86 -3.28
C VAL A 69 -21.57 -12.03 -2.31
N MET A 70 -20.84 -11.82 -1.22
CA MET A 70 -20.61 -12.84 -0.21
C MET A 70 -21.91 -13.28 0.45
N ALA A 71 -22.81 -12.36 0.78
CA ALA A 71 -24.10 -12.66 1.40
C ALA A 71 -25.06 -13.37 0.44
N SER A 72 -25.03 -13.03 -0.86
CA SER A 72 -25.97 -13.56 -1.84
C SER A 72 -25.51 -14.87 -2.48
N PHE A 73 -24.21 -15.02 -2.75
CA PHE A 73 -23.63 -16.14 -3.51
C PHE A 73 -22.57 -16.93 -2.72
N GLY A 74 -22.27 -16.50 -1.51
CA GLY A 74 -21.27 -17.12 -0.65
C GLY A 74 -19.84 -16.74 -0.99
N TRP A 75 -18.93 -17.05 -0.08
CA TRP A 75 -17.52 -16.67 -0.15
C TRP A 75 -16.76 -17.30 -1.35
N ARG A 76 -17.16 -18.50 -1.77
CA ARG A 76 -16.53 -19.18 -2.91
C ARG A 76 -16.75 -18.40 -4.21
N ALA A 77 -17.99 -17.99 -4.48
CA ALA A 77 -18.33 -17.18 -5.65
C ALA A 77 -17.59 -15.84 -5.66
N LEU A 78 -17.42 -15.22 -4.49
CA LEU A 78 -16.64 -13.99 -4.34
C LEU A 78 -15.18 -14.20 -4.78
N PHE A 79 -14.50 -15.23 -4.27
CA PHE A 79 -13.11 -15.51 -4.66
C PHE A 79 -12.97 -15.88 -6.14
N MET A 80 -13.92 -16.61 -6.70
CA MET A 80 -13.94 -16.94 -8.12
C MET A 80 -14.14 -15.69 -8.99
N GLY A 81 -15.10 -14.85 -8.66
CA GLY A 81 -15.38 -13.61 -9.39
C GLY A 81 -14.21 -12.62 -9.36
N VAL A 82 -13.69 -12.31 -8.17
CA VAL A 82 -12.52 -11.42 -8.02
C VAL A 82 -11.29 -12.00 -8.71
N GLY A 83 -11.10 -13.33 -8.61
CA GLY A 83 -9.99 -14.00 -9.26
C GLY A 83 -10.09 -13.97 -10.79
N ALA A 84 -11.28 -14.11 -11.36
CA ALA A 84 -11.52 -14.01 -12.80
C ALA A 84 -11.22 -12.58 -13.30
N ILE A 85 -11.72 -11.56 -12.60
CA ILE A 85 -11.40 -10.15 -12.91
C ILE A 85 -9.89 -9.92 -12.84
N GLY A 86 -9.20 -10.44 -11.82
CA GLY A 86 -7.75 -10.33 -11.68
C GLY A 86 -7.00 -10.95 -12.87
N ILE A 87 -7.44 -12.08 -13.39
CA ILE A 87 -6.87 -12.71 -14.59
C ILE A 87 -7.05 -11.80 -15.81
N VAL A 88 -8.24 -11.26 -16.02
CA VAL A 88 -8.52 -10.34 -17.15
C VAL A 88 -7.62 -9.11 -17.07
N LEU A 89 -7.51 -8.49 -15.87
CA LEU A 89 -6.63 -7.35 -15.65
C LEU A 89 -5.16 -7.71 -15.88
N GLY A 90 -4.73 -8.90 -15.47
CA GLY A 90 -3.38 -9.40 -15.75
C GLY A 90 -3.09 -9.50 -17.26
N PHE A 91 -4.02 -10.02 -18.05
CA PHE A 91 -3.88 -10.05 -19.51
C PHE A 91 -3.87 -8.65 -20.13
N VAL A 92 -4.72 -7.72 -19.65
CA VAL A 92 -4.72 -6.32 -20.10
C VAL A 92 -3.39 -5.65 -19.79
N TRP A 93 -2.86 -5.88 -18.60
CA TRP A 93 -1.54 -5.35 -18.21
C TRP A 93 -0.45 -5.91 -19.12
N TRP A 94 -0.37 -7.22 -19.30
CA TRP A 94 0.62 -7.87 -20.15
C TRP A 94 0.57 -7.39 -21.60
N ALA A 95 -0.63 -7.15 -22.13
CA ALA A 95 -0.83 -6.68 -23.50
C ALA A 95 -0.47 -5.20 -23.70
N ARG A 96 -0.69 -4.35 -22.66
CA ARG A 96 -0.57 -2.89 -22.76
C ARG A 96 0.71 -2.31 -22.20
N TYR A 97 1.27 -2.94 -21.15
CA TYR A 97 2.48 -2.41 -20.52
C TYR A 97 3.70 -2.63 -21.42
N ARG A 98 4.49 -1.57 -21.57
CA ARG A 98 5.81 -1.58 -22.24
C ARG A 98 6.76 -0.73 -21.40
N GLU A 99 8.04 -1.05 -21.44
CA GLU A 99 9.09 -0.17 -20.87
C GLU A 99 9.25 1.08 -21.75
N PRO A 100 9.70 2.23 -21.21
CA PRO A 100 9.83 3.47 -22.01
C PRO A 100 10.62 3.28 -23.31
N HIS A 101 11.70 2.52 -23.28
CA HIS A 101 12.55 2.25 -24.47
C HIS A 101 11.91 1.30 -25.49
N GLU A 102 10.86 0.57 -25.13
CA GLU A 102 10.10 -0.34 -26.02
C GLU A 102 8.80 0.31 -26.50
N SER A 103 8.44 1.45 -25.94
CA SER A 103 7.17 2.10 -26.25
C SER A 103 7.25 2.81 -27.61
N THR A 104 6.27 2.54 -28.46
CA THR A 104 6.12 3.21 -29.76
C THR A 104 5.28 4.47 -29.69
N THR A 105 4.64 4.73 -28.54
CA THR A 105 3.74 5.88 -28.34
C THR A 105 4.43 7.08 -27.70
N VAL A 106 5.59 6.88 -27.11
CA VAL A 106 6.37 7.92 -26.43
C VAL A 106 7.29 8.61 -27.44
N ASN A 107 7.31 9.94 -27.42
CA ASN A 107 8.20 10.73 -28.27
C ASN A 107 9.56 10.96 -27.59
N GLN A 108 10.56 11.37 -28.39
CA GLN A 108 11.92 11.58 -27.89
C GLN A 108 11.99 12.68 -26.82
N ALA A 109 11.19 13.74 -26.95
CA ALA A 109 11.17 14.83 -25.97
C ALA A 109 10.69 14.37 -24.59
N GLU A 110 9.73 13.46 -24.54
CA GLU A 110 9.25 12.83 -23.29
C GLU A 110 10.32 11.92 -22.68
N LEU A 111 11.00 11.10 -23.48
CA LEU A 111 12.11 10.27 -23.02
C LEU A 111 13.25 11.12 -22.44
N ASP A 112 13.59 12.22 -23.11
CA ASP A 112 14.61 13.17 -22.65
C ASP A 112 14.19 13.86 -21.35
N HIS A 113 12.92 14.24 -21.20
CA HIS A 113 12.36 14.79 -19.98
C HIS A 113 12.46 13.80 -18.79
N ILE A 114 12.04 12.55 -19.01
CA ILE A 114 12.12 11.49 -17.99
C ILE A 114 13.59 11.26 -17.60
N ALA A 115 14.48 11.14 -18.57
CA ALA A 115 15.91 10.89 -18.33
C ALA A 115 16.58 12.06 -17.60
N ALA A 116 16.32 13.31 -18.02
CA ALA A 116 16.84 14.52 -17.38
C ALA A 116 16.37 14.65 -15.92
N GLY A 117 15.15 14.19 -15.62
CA GLY A 117 14.59 14.15 -14.27
C GLY A 117 15.00 12.94 -13.44
N GLY A 118 15.95 12.12 -13.91
CA GLY A 118 16.48 10.95 -13.18
C GLY A 118 15.62 9.69 -13.29
N GLY A 119 14.73 9.60 -14.30
CA GLY A 119 14.02 8.38 -14.63
C GLY A 119 14.94 7.33 -15.26
N ILE A 120 14.62 6.05 -15.05
CA ILE A 120 15.46 4.93 -15.55
C ILE A 120 14.99 4.55 -16.97
N VAL A 121 15.30 5.38 -17.95
CA VAL A 121 14.90 5.17 -19.36
C VAL A 121 15.76 4.10 -20.05
N ALA A 122 17.04 4.00 -19.70
CA ALA A 122 17.94 3.03 -20.31
C ALA A 122 17.60 1.60 -19.87
N LYS A 123 17.76 0.65 -20.82
CA LYS A 123 17.68 -0.78 -20.51
C LYS A 123 18.60 -1.08 -19.34
N ALA A 124 18.03 -1.54 -18.24
CA ALA A 124 18.82 -1.88 -17.07
C ALA A 124 19.71 -3.09 -17.44
N ASP A 125 20.99 -2.89 -17.61
CA ASP A 125 22.00 -3.96 -17.75
C ASP A 125 22.07 -4.87 -16.51
N ALA A 126 21.18 -4.67 -15.55
CA ALA A 126 21.12 -5.37 -14.28
C ALA A 126 20.37 -6.72 -14.31
N VAL A 127 19.93 -7.18 -15.48
CA VAL A 127 19.26 -8.49 -15.63
C VAL A 127 20.24 -9.67 -15.46
N GLY A 128 21.45 -9.48 -14.97
CA GLY A 128 22.45 -10.54 -14.84
C GLY A 128 23.10 -10.70 -13.47
N LYS A 129 22.83 -9.85 -12.50
CA LYS A 129 23.42 -10.07 -11.16
C LYS A 129 22.68 -11.19 -10.45
N LYS A 130 23.38 -12.31 -10.26
CA LYS A 130 22.85 -13.42 -9.45
C LYS A 130 22.46 -12.90 -8.06
N PHE A 131 21.30 -13.37 -7.58
CA PHE A 131 20.87 -13.11 -6.21
C PHE A 131 21.93 -13.64 -5.22
N GLU A 132 22.40 -12.77 -4.33
CA GLU A 132 23.34 -13.13 -3.28
C GLU A 132 22.80 -12.70 -1.92
N TRP A 133 22.74 -13.62 -0.95
CA TRP A 133 22.33 -13.32 0.43
C TRP A 133 23.20 -12.23 1.09
N LYS A 134 24.46 -12.06 0.63
CA LYS A 134 25.34 -10.97 1.09
C LYS A 134 24.79 -9.59 0.77
N LEU A 135 24.04 -9.44 -0.35
CA LEU A 135 23.40 -8.17 -0.72
C LEU A 135 22.25 -7.85 0.24
N VAL A 136 21.47 -8.85 0.64
CA VAL A 136 20.42 -8.69 1.66
C VAL A 136 21.02 -8.19 2.97
N GLY A 137 22.08 -8.87 3.46
CA GLY A 137 22.78 -8.47 4.68
C GLY A 137 23.39 -7.06 4.62
N ARG A 138 23.87 -6.63 3.43
CA ARG A 138 24.34 -5.26 3.22
C ARG A 138 23.21 -4.24 3.27
N LEU A 139 22.08 -4.51 2.60
CA LEU A 139 20.92 -3.63 2.59
C LEU A 139 20.30 -3.50 3.99
N LEU A 140 20.24 -4.57 4.77
CA LEU A 140 19.74 -4.55 6.15
C LEU A 140 20.66 -3.80 7.14
N ARG A 141 21.90 -3.48 6.75
CA ARG A 141 22.79 -2.62 7.52
C ARG A 141 22.68 -1.14 7.12
N GLU A 142 22.01 -0.85 5.99
CA GLU A 142 21.79 0.53 5.53
C GLU A 142 20.77 1.23 6.43
N ARG A 143 21.22 2.18 7.24
CA ARG A 143 20.39 2.90 8.23
C ARG A 143 19.17 3.57 7.60
N ARG A 144 19.27 4.05 6.36
CA ARG A 144 18.16 4.68 5.66
C ARG A 144 17.06 3.67 5.35
N LEU A 145 17.43 2.49 4.86
CA LEU A 145 16.49 1.42 4.55
C LEU A 145 15.81 0.90 5.85
N VAL A 146 16.58 0.66 6.89
CA VAL A 146 16.02 0.22 8.19
C VAL A 146 15.03 1.26 8.73
N GLY A 147 15.36 2.55 8.67
CA GLY A 147 14.49 3.61 9.12
C GLY A 147 13.16 3.66 8.37
N ILE A 148 13.16 3.52 7.04
CA ILE A 148 11.91 3.49 6.27
C ILE A 148 11.13 2.19 6.50
N CYS A 149 11.79 1.06 6.71
CA CYS A 149 11.14 -0.21 7.06
C CYS A 149 10.39 -0.11 8.40
N ILE A 150 11.00 0.51 9.42
CA ILE A 150 10.34 0.74 10.72
C ILE A 150 9.14 1.68 10.56
N GLY A 151 9.30 2.79 9.82
CA GLY A 151 8.21 3.71 9.53
C GLY A 151 7.05 3.04 8.80
N GLN A 152 7.36 2.20 7.81
CA GLN A 152 6.34 1.45 7.06
C GLN A 152 5.64 0.39 7.93
N PHE A 153 6.39 -0.32 8.75
CA PHE A 153 5.82 -1.26 9.72
C PHE A 153 4.80 -0.55 10.63
N ALA A 154 5.16 0.59 11.20
CA ALA A 154 4.27 1.38 12.07
C ALA A 154 3.02 1.86 11.31
N GLY A 155 3.19 2.42 10.11
CA GLY A 155 2.07 2.84 9.27
C GLY A 155 1.16 1.68 8.89
N ASN A 156 1.73 0.55 8.48
CA ASN A 156 0.96 -0.63 8.11
C ASN A 156 0.26 -1.27 9.32
N SER A 157 0.84 -1.19 10.52
CA SER A 157 0.18 -1.64 11.75
C SER A 157 -1.13 -0.89 11.99
N THR A 158 -1.16 0.43 11.74
CA THR A 158 -2.39 1.23 11.82
C THR A 158 -3.42 0.75 10.79
N LEU A 159 -3.02 0.55 9.53
CA LEU A 159 -3.92 0.04 8.50
C LEU A 159 -4.49 -1.34 8.85
N VAL A 160 -3.65 -2.27 9.29
CA VAL A 160 -4.08 -3.62 9.69
C VAL A 160 -5.05 -3.60 10.87
N PHE A 161 -4.80 -2.74 11.87
CA PHE A 161 -5.75 -2.52 12.95
C PHE A 161 -7.14 -2.16 12.41
N PHE A 162 -7.22 -1.22 11.49
CA PHE A 162 -8.48 -0.80 10.92
C PHE A 162 -9.16 -1.86 10.06
N LEU A 163 -8.41 -2.63 9.31
CA LEU A 163 -8.97 -3.68 8.46
C LEU A 163 -9.51 -4.86 9.29
N THR A 164 -8.94 -5.13 10.45
CA THR A 164 -9.25 -6.32 11.24
C THR A 164 -10.14 -6.02 12.46
N TRP A 165 -9.78 -5.01 13.23
CA TRP A 165 -10.42 -4.75 14.54
C TRP A 165 -11.49 -3.67 14.50
N PHE A 166 -11.38 -2.68 13.67
CA PHE A 166 -12.36 -1.59 13.61
C PHE A 166 -13.78 -2.05 13.23
N PRO A 167 -13.98 -2.91 12.21
CA PRO A 167 -15.32 -3.45 11.93
C PRO A 167 -15.88 -4.26 13.11
N THR A 168 -15.03 -5.03 13.77
CA THR A 168 -15.41 -5.81 14.96
C THR A 168 -15.80 -4.88 16.11
N TYR A 169 -15.04 -3.84 16.40
CA TYR A 169 -15.37 -2.83 17.40
C TYR A 169 -16.73 -2.19 17.14
N LEU A 170 -17.03 -1.80 15.91
CA LEU A 170 -18.33 -1.21 15.56
C LEU A 170 -19.48 -2.23 15.73
N ALA A 171 -19.24 -3.51 15.46
CA ALA A 171 -20.23 -4.55 15.62
C ALA A 171 -20.49 -4.90 17.08
N THR A 172 -19.44 -5.08 17.89
CA THR A 172 -19.55 -5.57 19.28
C THR A 172 -19.84 -4.44 20.27
N GLU A 173 -19.03 -3.38 20.25
CA GLU A 173 -19.14 -2.29 21.23
C GLU A 173 -20.25 -1.29 20.90
N ARG A 174 -20.46 -1.03 19.59
CA ARG A 174 -21.44 -0.05 19.13
C ARG A 174 -22.73 -0.69 18.62
N GLN A 175 -22.84 -2.05 18.68
CA GLN A 175 -24.05 -2.83 18.30
C GLN A 175 -24.57 -2.47 16.90
N MET A 176 -23.68 -2.17 15.94
CA MET A 176 -24.05 -1.73 14.60
C MET A 176 -24.26 -2.94 13.68
N GLY A 177 -25.29 -2.86 12.84
CA GLY A 177 -25.47 -3.85 11.77
C GLY A 177 -24.41 -3.74 10.68
N TRP A 178 -23.98 -4.87 10.10
CA TRP A 178 -22.90 -4.98 9.11
C TRP A 178 -23.02 -4.03 7.91
N ILE A 179 -24.24 -3.76 7.43
CA ILE A 179 -24.48 -2.83 6.33
C ILE A 179 -24.09 -1.40 6.72
N LYS A 180 -24.50 -0.96 7.93
CA LYS A 180 -24.14 0.36 8.47
C LYS A 180 -22.62 0.47 8.67
N ILE A 181 -21.99 -0.59 9.19
CA ILE A 181 -20.53 -0.66 9.35
C ILE A 181 -19.83 -0.45 8.00
N GLY A 182 -20.30 -1.11 6.94
CA GLY A 182 -19.75 -0.95 5.60
C GLY A 182 -19.77 0.50 5.12
N PHE A 183 -20.89 1.21 5.28
CA PHE A 183 -20.99 2.62 4.90
C PHE A 183 -20.13 3.54 5.76
N PHE A 184 -20.08 3.34 7.07
CA PHE A 184 -19.23 4.17 7.94
C PHE A 184 -17.73 3.92 7.72
N ALA A 185 -17.35 2.68 7.42
CA ALA A 185 -15.97 2.35 7.09
C ALA A 185 -15.48 2.96 5.76
N MET A 186 -16.40 3.32 4.84
CA MET A 186 -16.01 4.01 3.59
C MET A 186 -15.34 5.37 3.84
N LEU A 187 -15.85 6.15 4.80
CA LEU A 187 -15.39 7.54 5.02
C LEU A 187 -13.90 7.63 5.37
N PRO A 188 -13.34 6.86 6.31
CA PRO A 188 -11.91 6.84 6.56
C PRO A 188 -11.08 6.45 5.31
N PHE A 189 -11.53 5.47 4.52
CA PHE A 189 -10.80 5.07 3.31
C PHE A 189 -10.84 6.14 2.21
N ILE A 190 -11.96 6.84 2.05
CA ILE A 190 -12.05 8.00 1.15
C ILE A 190 -11.11 9.12 1.64
N ALA A 191 -11.06 9.37 2.93
CA ALA A 191 -10.14 10.34 3.51
C ALA A 191 -8.66 9.94 3.29
N ALA A 192 -8.33 8.64 3.45
CA ALA A 192 -6.99 8.12 3.13
C ALA A 192 -6.63 8.33 1.66
N SER A 193 -7.58 8.10 0.74
CA SER A 193 -7.38 8.34 -0.69
C SER A 193 -7.04 9.81 -0.98
N ALA A 194 -7.75 10.75 -0.36
CA ALA A 194 -7.42 12.17 -0.45
C ALA A 194 -6.06 12.49 0.17
N GLY A 195 -5.75 11.86 1.31
CA GLY A 195 -4.49 12.03 2.02
C GLY A 195 -3.27 11.59 1.22
N VAL A 196 -3.35 10.46 0.52
CA VAL A 196 -2.22 9.96 -0.28
C VAL A 196 -1.94 10.84 -1.48
N LEU A 197 -2.97 11.36 -2.17
CA LEU A 197 -2.80 12.31 -3.26
C LEU A 197 -2.23 13.63 -2.76
N PHE A 198 -2.75 14.14 -1.65
CA PHE A 198 -2.26 15.38 -1.03
C PHE A 198 -0.80 15.22 -0.59
N GLY A 199 -0.44 14.11 0.06
CA GLY A 199 0.93 13.82 0.48
C GLY A 199 1.89 13.74 -0.71
N GLY A 200 1.49 13.05 -1.79
CA GLY A 200 2.24 12.96 -3.04
C GLY A 200 2.47 14.32 -3.67
N TRP A 201 1.41 15.08 -3.86
CA TRP A 201 1.48 16.44 -4.39
C TRP A 201 2.36 17.35 -3.52
N LEU A 202 2.20 17.32 -2.20
CA LEU A 202 2.99 18.13 -1.28
C LEU A 202 4.48 17.79 -1.37
N SER A 203 4.80 16.48 -1.40
CA SER A 203 6.17 16.00 -1.52
C SER A 203 6.84 16.48 -2.82
N ASP A 204 6.17 16.31 -3.96
CA ASP A 204 6.73 16.72 -5.25
C ASP A 204 6.80 18.26 -5.39
N ARG A 205 5.83 18.99 -4.83
CA ARG A 205 5.87 20.46 -4.79
C ARG A 205 7.01 21.00 -3.92
N LEU A 206 7.33 20.36 -2.80
CA LEU A 206 8.49 20.74 -1.99
C LEU A 206 9.78 20.50 -2.74
N LEU A 207 9.90 19.38 -3.44
CA LEU A 207 11.07 19.06 -4.25
C LEU A 207 11.24 20.04 -5.42
N SER A 208 10.17 20.38 -6.14
CA SER A 208 10.19 21.33 -7.24
C SER A 208 10.50 22.77 -6.81
N ARG A 209 10.26 23.10 -5.52
CA ARG A 209 10.66 24.38 -4.92
C ARG A 209 12.12 24.43 -4.44
N GLY A 210 12.91 23.41 -4.74
CA GLY A 210 14.32 23.35 -4.40
C GLY A 210 14.63 22.85 -2.98
N HIS A 211 13.64 22.36 -2.24
CA HIS A 211 13.94 21.70 -0.97
C HIS A 211 14.64 20.37 -1.23
N GLY A 212 15.63 20.03 -0.40
CA GLY A 212 16.34 18.77 -0.53
C GLY A 212 15.40 17.56 -0.46
N ALA A 213 15.65 16.52 -1.25
CA ALA A 213 14.84 15.31 -1.32
C ALA A 213 14.56 14.68 0.07
N ASN A 214 15.52 14.78 0.99
CA ASN A 214 15.37 14.30 2.36
C ASN A 214 14.21 14.97 3.11
N ILE A 215 14.06 16.30 2.99
CA ILE A 215 12.97 17.05 3.61
C ILE A 215 11.66 16.82 2.84
N ALA A 216 11.72 16.97 1.52
CA ALA A 216 10.53 16.87 0.65
C ALA A 216 9.82 15.52 0.79
N ARG A 217 10.57 14.43 0.96
CA ARG A 217 10.00 13.08 1.10
C ARG A 217 9.58 12.74 2.52
N LYS A 218 10.37 13.15 3.52
CA LYS A 218 10.10 12.77 4.92
C LYS A 218 9.04 13.63 5.59
N LEU A 219 8.94 14.92 5.23
CA LEU A 219 8.01 15.83 5.89
C LEU A 219 6.55 15.37 5.82
N PRO A 220 5.99 15.01 4.65
CA PRO A 220 4.61 14.50 4.59
C PRO A 220 4.42 13.21 5.40
N ILE A 221 5.40 12.31 5.39
CA ILE A 221 5.34 11.03 6.11
C ILE A 221 5.32 11.29 7.63
N ILE A 222 6.27 12.08 8.13
CA ILE A 222 6.37 12.38 9.58
C ILE A 222 5.14 13.16 10.05
N ALA A 223 4.73 14.20 9.31
CA ALA A 223 3.54 14.98 9.63
C ALA A 223 2.28 14.09 9.60
N GLY A 224 2.18 13.19 8.62
CA GLY A 224 1.10 12.21 8.52
C GLY A 224 1.07 11.27 9.73
N LEU A 225 2.19 10.65 10.10
CA LEU A 225 2.25 9.74 11.24
C LEU A 225 1.94 10.45 12.57
N LEU A 226 2.44 11.67 12.77
CA LEU A 226 2.12 12.48 13.95
C LEU A 226 0.65 12.86 13.99
N LEU A 227 0.08 13.30 12.87
CA LEU A 227 -1.35 13.64 12.81
C LEU A 227 -2.23 12.39 12.95
N ALA A 228 -1.80 11.24 12.47
CA ALA A 228 -2.55 9.98 12.63
C ALA A 228 -2.69 9.57 14.10
N SER A 229 -1.80 10.03 15.00
CA SER A 229 -1.91 9.78 16.44
C SER A 229 -3.17 10.39 17.07
N VAL A 230 -3.86 11.32 16.39
CA VAL A 230 -5.15 11.86 16.81
C VAL A 230 -6.19 10.77 17.05
N ILE A 231 -6.00 9.59 16.45
CA ILE A 231 -6.86 8.41 16.65
C ILE A 231 -7.06 8.08 18.14
N VAL A 232 -6.06 8.31 18.97
CA VAL A 232 -6.13 8.04 20.42
C VAL A 232 -7.27 8.83 21.07
N THR A 233 -7.62 10.01 20.54
CA THR A 233 -8.70 10.84 21.09
C THR A 233 -10.10 10.21 20.89
N ALA A 234 -10.24 9.27 19.97
CA ALA A 234 -11.51 8.55 19.78
C ALA A 234 -11.92 7.74 21.02
N ASN A 235 -10.96 7.42 21.89
CA ASN A 235 -11.22 6.67 23.12
C ASN A 235 -11.99 7.45 24.19
N TRP A 236 -12.04 8.78 24.09
CA TRP A 236 -12.75 9.67 25.04
C TRP A 236 -14.02 10.27 24.46
N VAL A 237 -14.52 9.71 23.36
CA VAL A 237 -15.68 10.24 22.65
C VAL A 237 -16.74 9.15 22.45
N ASP A 238 -17.97 9.43 22.92
CA ASP A 238 -19.10 8.50 22.78
C ASP A 238 -19.91 8.69 21.49
N ASP A 239 -19.93 9.92 20.94
CA ASP A 239 -20.66 10.19 19.71
C ASP A 239 -19.96 9.55 18.51
N ILE A 240 -20.66 8.58 17.89
CA ILE A 240 -20.16 7.83 16.74
C ILE A 240 -19.78 8.73 15.56
N ARG A 241 -20.44 9.86 15.37
CA ARG A 241 -20.14 10.80 14.27
C ARG A 241 -18.79 11.46 14.48
N ILE A 242 -18.48 11.84 15.72
CA ILE A 242 -17.20 12.43 16.08
C ILE A 242 -16.10 11.37 16.00
N VAL A 243 -16.37 10.15 16.46
CA VAL A 243 -15.43 9.02 16.29
C VAL A 243 -15.08 8.83 14.82
N ILE A 244 -16.05 8.76 13.92
CA ILE A 244 -15.81 8.60 12.48
C ILE A 244 -15.04 9.78 11.89
N ALA A 245 -15.33 11.01 12.35
CA ALA A 245 -14.57 12.19 11.93
C ALA A 245 -13.10 12.11 12.36
N ILE A 246 -12.82 11.75 13.61
CA ILE A 246 -11.46 11.52 14.13
C ILE A 246 -10.75 10.45 13.30
N LEU A 247 -11.42 9.33 13.05
CA LEU A 247 -10.89 8.24 12.25
C LEU A 247 -10.60 8.69 10.81
N SER A 248 -11.48 9.49 10.22
CA SER A 248 -11.27 10.04 8.87
C SER A 248 -10.05 10.96 8.81
N VAL A 249 -9.83 11.80 9.83
CA VAL A 249 -8.62 12.63 9.95
C VAL A 249 -7.37 11.75 10.11
N ALA A 250 -7.43 10.74 10.97
CA ALA A 250 -6.31 9.83 11.17
C ALA A 250 -5.97 9.05 9.89
N PHE A 251 -6.98 8.66 9.10
CA PHE A 251 -6.77 7.97 7.83
C PHE A 251 -6.30 8.89 6.71
N PHE A 252 -6.77 10.13 6.65
CA PHE A 252 -6.18 11.14 5.78
C PHE A 252 -4.67 11.28 6.06
N ALA A 253 -4.32 11.40 7.32
CA ALA A 253 -2.94 11.51 7.78
C ALA A 253 -2.11 10.23 7.46
N GLN A 254 -2.70 9.06 7.65
CA GLN A 254 -2.10 7.78 7.25
C GLN A 254 -1.87 7.71 5.73
N GLY A 255 -2.82 8.20 4.94
CA GLY A 255 -2.64 8.33 3.48
C GLY A 255 -1.44 9.20 3.12
N MET A 256 -1.25 10.35 3.79
CA MET A 256 -0.05 11.17 3.60
C MET A 256 1.25 10.42 3.91
N ALA A 257 1.24 9.51 4.88
CA ALA A 257 2.40 8.71 5.26
C ALA A 257 2.67 7.53 4.30
N ALA A 258 1.72 7.16 3.43
CA ALA A 258 1.83 5.99 2.53
C ALA A 258 2.86 6.16 1.39
N LEU A 259 3.64 7.24 1.38
CA LEU A 259 4.68 7.54 0.39
C LEU A 259 6.00 6.75 0.58
N GLY A 260 6.02 5.77 1.45
CA GLY A 260 7.22 4.95 1.71
C GLY A 260 7.82 4.31 0.46
N TRP A 261 6.99 3.93 -0.51
CA TRP A 261 7.43 3.38 -1.79
C TRP A 261 8.19 4.38 -2.67
N THR A 262 7.88 5.66 -2.58
CA THR A 262 8.66 6.72 -3.24
C THR A 262 10.07 6.81 -2.65
N LEU A 263 10.20 6.67 -1.32
CA LEU A 263 11.53 6.61 -0.68
C LEU A 263 12.32 5.40 -1.16
N VAL A 264 11.69 4.23 -1.32
CA VAL A 264 12.36 3.03 -1.87
C VAL A 264 12.90 3.33 -3.26
N SER A 265 12.10 3.92 -4.15
CA SER A 265 12.55 4.25 -5.52
C SER A 265 13.66 5.29 -5.56
N ASP A 266 13.74 6.19 -4.56
CA ASP A 266 14.74 7.25 -4.50
C ASP A 266 16.07 6.81 -3.85
N ILE A 267 16.04 5.83 -2.91
CA ILE A 267 17.25 5.40 -2.17
C ILE A 267 17.83 4.06 -2.62
N ALA A 268 17.09 3.28 -3.40
CA ALA A 268 17.54 1.96 -3.83
C ALA A 268 18.81 2.09 -4.69
N PRO A 269 19.87 1.30 -4.41
CA PRO A 269 21.03 1.27 -5.28
C PRO A 269 20.67 0.83 -6.70
N ALA A 270 21.40 1.33 -7.69
CA ALA A 270 21.19 0.95 -9.08
C ALA A 270 21.26 -0.58 -9.25
N GLY A 271 20.24 -1.15 -9.89
CA GLY A 271 20.11 -2.59 -10.10
C GLY A 271 19.63 -3.40 -8.89
N LEU A 272 19.35 -2.79 -7.71
CA LEU A 272 18.84 -3.47 -6.52
C LEU A 272 17.43 -3.00 -6.09
N LEU A 273 16.74 -2.23 -6.94
CA LEU A 273 15.43 -1.68 -6.63
C LEU A 273 14.42 -2.77 -6.24
N GLY A 274 14.36 -3.88 -6.98
CA GLY A 274 13.47 -5.00 -6.67
C GLY A 274 13.79 -5.66 -5.32
N LEU A 275 15.08 -5.88 -5.01
CA LEU A 275 15.50 -6.46 -3.73
C LEU A 275 15.22 -5.50 -2.56
N THR A 276 15.52 -4.21 -2.73
CA THR A 276 15.24 -3.17 -1.72
C THR A 276 13.74 -3.07 -1.47
N GLY A 277 12.93 -3.06 -2.53
CA GLY A 277 11.47 -3.09 -2.45
C GLY A 277 10.94 -4.37 -1.79
N GLY A 278 11.55 -5.52 -2.07
CA GLY A 278 11.19 -6.79 -1.41
C GLY A 278 11.41 -6.77 0.10
N ILE A 279 12.55 -6.23 0.56
CA ILE A 279 12.85 -6.07 2.00
C ILE A 279 11.85 -5.10 2.64
N PHE A 280 11.57 -3.99 1.99
CA PHE A 280 10.59 -3.00 2.46
C PHE A 280 9.18 -3.59 2.56
N ASN A 281 8.74 -4.34 1.54
CA ASN A 281 7.46 -5.02 1.52
C ASN A 281 7.35 -6.10 2.61
N PHE A 282 8.44 -6.84 2.84
CA PHE A 282 8.50 -7.81 3.93
C PHE A 282 8.28 -7.13 5.29
N ALA A 283 8.96 -6.01 5.55
CA ALA A 283 8.79 -5.24 6.79
C ALA A 283 7.36 -4.72 6.95
N ALA A 284 6.74 -4.23 5.86
CA ALA A 284 5.34 -3.81 5.85
C ALA A 284 4.40 -4.96 6.23
N ASN A 285 4.59 -6.13 5.62
CA ASN A 285 3.71 -7.29 5.85
C ASN A 285 3.91 -7.96 7.21
N LEU A 286 5.05 -7.78 7.88
CA LEU A 286 5.21 -8.20 9.28
C LEU A 286 4.17 -7.56 10.20
N ALA A 287 3.73 -6.34 9.92
CA ALA A 287 2.65 -5.69 10.65
C ALA A 287 1.34 -6.49 10.58
N GLY A 288 1.06 -7.14 9.44
CA GLY A 288 -0.11 -8.01 9.25
C GLY A 288 -0.11 -9.25 10.15
N ILE A 289 1.06 -9.66 10.62
CA ILE A 289 1.21 -10.78 11.55
C ILE A 289 1.24 -10.27 13.00
N VAL A 290 2.11 -9.30 13.28
CA VAL A 290 2.39 -8.84 14.65
C VAL A 290 1.21 -8.07 15.23
N THR A 291 0.59 -7.17 14.46
CA THR A 291 -0.48 -6.29 14.97
C THR A 291 -1.70 -7.06 15.47
N PRO A 292 -2.30 -8.01 14.72
CA PRO A 292 -3.44 -8.78 15.22
C PRO A 292 -3.10 -9.61 16.45
N LEU A 293 -1.90 -10.18 16.52
CA LEU A 293 -1.46 -10.96 17.67
C LEU A 293 -1.33 -10.11 18.93
N VAL A 294 -0.68 -8.93 18.82
CA VAL A 294 -0.52 -7.99 19.94
C VAL A 294 -1.88 -7.50 20.43
N ILE A 295 -2.76 -7.10 19.53
CA ILE A 295 -4.10 -6.60 19.88
C ILE A 295 -4.92 -7.72 20.52
N GLY A 296 -4.93 -8.93 19.94
CA GLY A 296 -5.63 -10.08 20.49
C GLY A 296 -5.17 -10.41 21.92
N PHE A 297 -3.86 -10.34 22.16
CA PHE A 297 -3.29 -10.55 23.50
C PHE A 297 -3.71 -9.44 24.48
N ILE A 298 -3.66 -8.18 24.06
CA ILE A 298 -4.10 -7.04 24.89
C ILE A 298 -5.58 -7.19 25.25
N VAL A 299 -6.46 -7.41 24.28
CA VAL A 299 -7.91 -7.58 24.51
C VAL A 299 -8.19 -8.74 25.44
N GLN A 300 -7.48 -9.88 25.28
CA GLN A 300 -7.66 -11.03 26.17
C GLN A 300 -7.18 -10.76 27.60
N SER A 301 -6.18 -9.89 27.79
CA SER A 301 -5.60 -9.61 29.11
C SER A 301 -6.29 -8.47 29.85
N THR A 302 -6.95 -7.57 29.13
CA THR A 302 -7.59 -6.38 29.72
C THR A 302 -9.11 -6.45 29.81
N GLY A 303 -9.74 -7.45 29.20
CA GLY A 303 -11.21 -7.67 29.18
C GLY A 303 -11.80 -6.98 28.01
#